data_070fa5341dc488ce0c559993ca84000a
#
_entry.id   070fa5341dc488ce0c559993ca84000a
#
_cell.length_a   1.000
_cell.length_b   1.000
_cell.length_c   1.000
_cell.angle_alpha   90.00
_cell.angle_beta   90.00
_cell.angle_gamma   90.00
#
_symmetry.space_group_name_H-M   'P 1'
#
loop_
_entity.id
_entity.type
_entity.pdbx_description
1 polymer ?
#
loop_
_entity_poly.entity_id
_entity_poly.type
_entity_poly.pdbx_seq_one_letter_code
_entity_poly.pdbx_strand_id
1 'polypeptide(L)'
;ESLMTRLEEELSGKQTAGGFQVRVKRKNGSIFDARLYVSPLIDANGKQTGWMTSMTDITEPNRVREQLAASYERFTIVLEALDASVSVAPLGSAELLFANKLYRQWFGTDTLGHLNLVETAGMLDIRNSETEMDDVDALAGLPTESLTVAPAERAEIYLAHLDKWLEIRTRYINWADGRLAQLVIATDITARRQAEELSSQQAERAQNASRLITMGEMASSVAHELNQPLTAITNYCNGLLSRIKGKQIEEADLIWALEKTSHQAQRAGQIIHRIRSFVKRSEPNRTPSSV
;
A
#
# COMPACT_ATOMS: atom_id res chain seq x y z
N GLU A 1 -0.62 54.24 -6.54
CA GLU A 1 -1.65 55.25 -6.21
C GLU A 1 -1.28 55.97 -4.93
N SER A 2 -1.25 57.29 -4.99
CA SER A 2 -0.82 58.14 -3.86
C SER A 2 -1.87 58.02 -2.72
N LEU A 3 -1.38 58.04 -1.47
CA LEU A 3 -2.22 58.10 -0.27
C LEU A 3 -3.21 59.28 -0.35
N MET A 4 -2.80 60.34 -0.95
CA MET A 4 -3.60 61.57 -1.16
C MET A 4 -4.78 61.30 -2.12
N THR A 5 -4.55 60.59 -3.21
CA THR A 5 -5.62 60.27 -4.17
C THR A 5 -6.72 59.42 -3.54
N ARG A 6 -6.34 58.43 -2.73
CA ARG A 6 -7.31 57.58 -2.00
C ARG A 6 -8.04 58.37 -0.89
N LEU A 7 -7.32 59.23 -0.23
CA LEU A 7 -7.92 60.12 0.77
C LEU A 7 -8.95 61.08 0.14
N GLU A 8 -8.66 61.63 -1.02
CA GLU A 8 -9.56 62.51 -1.78
C GLU A 8 -10.77 61.74 -2.33
N GLU A 9 -10.62 60.53 -2.77
CA GLU A 9 -11.74 59.66 -3.20
C GLU A 9 -12.69 59.32 -2.03
N GLU A 10 -12.17 58.99 -0.86
CA GLU A 10 -12.99 58.78 0.35
C GLU A 10 -13.64 60.06 0.86
N LEU A 11 -12.95 61.19 0.81
CA LEU A 11 -13.42 62.50 1.17
C LEU A 11 -14.53 63.03 0.23
N SER A 12 -14.57 62.53 -1.03
CA SER A 12 -15.57 62.91 -2.03
C SER A 12 -16.93 62.22 -1.88
N GLY A 13 -17.15 61.44 -0.79
CA GLY A 13 -18.47 60.88 -0.44
C GLY A 13 -18.73 59.46 -0.97
N LYS A 14 -17.77 58.79 -1.55
CA LYS A 14 -17.84 57.35 -1.81
C LYS A 14 -17.41 56.59 -0.53
N GLN A 15 -18.31 56.56 0.46
CA GLN A 15 -18.10 55.82 1.70
C GLN A 15 -17.97 54.34 1.41
N THR A 16 -16.77 53.79 1.54
CA THR A 16 -16.56 52.37 1.75
C THR A 16 -16.59 52.14 3.26
N ALA A 17 -17.64 51.50 3.77
CA ALA A 17 -17.84 51.22 5.20
C ALA A 17 -16.72 50.40 5.88
N GLY A 18 -15.65 50.06 5.17
CA GLY A 18 -14.57 49.15 5.58
C GLY A 18 -13.24 49.81 5.92
N GLY A 19 -13.05 51.10 5.72
CA GLY A 19 -11.74 51.77 5.81
C GLY A 19 -10.77 51.28 4.72
N PHE A 20 -9.59 51.88 4.60
CA PHE A 20 -8.56 51.49 3.64
C PHE A 20 -7.22 51.16 4.30
N GLN A 21 -6.44 50.31 3.68
CA GLN A 21 -5.14 49.87 4.20
C GLN A 21 -4.03 50.73 3.62
N VAL A 22 -3.09 51.14 4.48
CA VAL A 22 -1.91 51.93 4.11
C VAL A 22 -0.68 51.44 4.86
N ARG A 23 0.52 51.66 4.25
CA ARG A 23 1.79 51.51 4.97
C ARG A 23 2.18 52.82 5.61
N VAL A 24 2.42 52.77 6.91
CA VAL A 24 2.79 53.95 7.71
C VAL A 24 4.17 53.75 8.30
N LYS A 25 4.97 54.86 8.33
CA LYS A 25 6.29 54.86 8.91
C LYS A 25 6.25 55.49 10.31
N ARG A 26 6.76 54.76 11.30
CA ARG A 26 6.91 55.30 12.67
C ARG A 26 8.06 56.28 12.78
N LYS A 27 8.13 57.05 13.85
CA LYS A 27 9.24 57.96 14.13
C LYS A 27 10.62 57.29 14.20
N ASN A 28 10.66 56.03 14.64
CA ASN A 28 11.87 55.21 14.70
C ASN A 28 12.29 54.62 13.33
N GLY A 29 11.57 54.93 12.25
CA GLY A 29 11.84 54.48 10.91
C GLY A 29 11.19 53.12 10.53
N SER A 30 10.60 52.37 11.47
CA SER A 30 9.90 51.12 11.17
C SER A 30 8.62 51.35 10.38
N ILE A 31 8.30 50.44 9.48
CA ILE A 31 7.09 50.46 8.65
C ILE A 31 6.10 49.47 9.23
N PHE A 32 4.80 49.85 9.28
CA PHE A 32 3.72 48.96 9.71
C PHE A 32 2.50 49.14 8.81
N ASP A 33 1.67 48.10 8.72
CA ASP A 33 0.41 48.15 7.99
C ASP A 33 -0.69 48.70 8.91
N ALA A 34 -1.39 49.73 8.47
CA ALA A 34 -2.46 50.34 9.20
C ALA A 34 -3.75 50.33 8.41
N ARG A 35 -4.86 50.17 9.10
CA ARG A 35 -6.19 50.42 8.57
C ARG A 35 -6.68 51.77 9.06
N LEU A 36 -7.00 52.66 8.13
CA LEU A 36 -7.49 53.99 8.36
C LEU A 36 -8.99 54.04 8.10
N TYR A 37 -9.71 54.61 9.06
CA TYR A 37 -11.12 54.97 8.93
C TYR A 37 -11.20 56.46 8.99
N VAL A 38 -11.92 57.09 8.07
CA VAL A 38 -12.11 58.52 8.01
C VAL A 38 -13.62 58.80 8.07
N SER A 39 -14.06 59.64 9.01
CA SER A 39 -15.45 59.99 9.17
C SER A 39 -15.59 61.52 9.31
N PRO A 40 -16.57 62.14 8.66
CA PRO A 40 -16.80 63.57 8.82
C PRO A 40 -17.30 63.89 10.23
N LEU A 41 -16.77 64.96 10.83
CA LEU A 41 -17.30 65.55 12.06
C LEU A 41 -18.37 66.56 11.66
N ILE A 42 -19.58 66.36 12.15
CA ILE A 42 -20.74 67.17 11.83
C ILE A 42 -21.19 67.90 13.12
N ASP A 43 -21.43 69.23 13.07
CA ASP A 43 -21.92 70.00 14.17
C ASP A 43 -23.46 69.80 14.39
N ALA A 44 -23.98 70.39 15.44
CA ALA A 44 -25.41 70.31 15.76
C ALA A 44 -26.36 70.91 14.68
N ASN A 45 -25.81 71.68 13.75
CA ASN A 45 -26.54 72.29 12.64
C ASN A 45 -26.38 71.47 11.32
N GLY A 46 -25.75 70.30 11.38
CA GLY A 46 -25.52 69.44 10.20
C GLY A 46 -24.36 69.88 9.29
N LYS A 47 -23.58 70.91 9.74
CA LYS A 47 -22.43 71.35 8.95
C LYS A 47 -21.18 70.60 9.31
N GLN A 48 -20.44 70.13 8.30
CA GLN A 48 -19.15 69.48 8.48
C GLN A 48 -18.12 70.48 9.03
N THR A 49 -17.55 70.15 10.20
CA THR A 49 -16.54 70.97 10.89
C THR A 49 -15.13 70.41 10.84
N GLY A 50 -15.01 69.18 10.40
CA GLY A 50 -13.70 68.52 10.30
C GLY A 50 -13.80 67.04 9.93
N TRP A 51 -12.74 66.32 10.20
CA TRP A 51 -12.65 64.88 9.96
C TRP A 51 -12.11 64.18 11.21
N MET A 52 -12.71 63.06 11.56
CA MET A 52 -12.15 62.12 12.53
C MET A 52 -11.45 61.00 11.79
N THR A 53 -10.20 60.76 12.15
CA THR A 53 -9.43 59.66 11.56
C THR A 53 -9.08 58.68 12.69
N SER A 54 -9.46 57.44 12.52
CA SER A 54 -9.05 56.33 13.38
C SER A 54 -8.05 55.45 12.61
N MET A 55 -6.97 55.08 13.28
CA MET A 55 -5.92 54.23 12.71
C MET A 55 -5.68 53.01 13.61
N THR A 56 -5.74 51.82 13.02
CA THR A 56 -5.48 50.57 13.70
C THR A 56 -4.27 49.87 13.06
N ASP A 57 -3.29 49.46 13.86
CA ASP A 57 -2.17 48.66 13.40
C ASP A 57 -2.68 47.24 13.11
N ILE A 58 -2.56 46.81 11.86
CA ILE A 58 -3.01 45.49 11.38
C ILE A 58 -1.84 44.59 10.97
N THR A 59 -0.59 44.97 11.32
CA THR A 59 0.62 44.24 10.92
C THR A 59 0.61 42.81 11.46
N GLU A 60 0.38 42.63 12.77
CA GLU A 60 0.31 41.29 13.37
C GLU A 60 -0.86 40.44 12.85
N PRO A 61 -2.09 40.93 12.82
CA PRO A 61 -3.22 40.21 12.24
C PRO A 61 -2.97 39.75 10.79
N ASN A 62 -2.41 40.65 9.97
CA ASN A 62 -2.09 40.31 8.59
C ASN A 62 -0.99 39.22 8.51
N ARG A 63 0.10 39.36 9.30
CA ARG A 63 1.19 38.39 9.36
C ARG A 63 0.71 37.00 9.79
N VAL A 64 -0.14 36.94 10.83
CA VAL A 64 -0.71 35.65 11.27
C VAL A 64 -1.58 35.03 10.17
N ARG A 65 -2.40 35.84 9.49
CA ARG A 65 -3.21 35.38 8.36
C ARG A 65 -2.38 34.87 7.20
N GLU A 66 -1.32 35.58 6.83
CA GLU A 66 -0.39 35.18 5.77
C GLU A 66 0.36 33.89 6.13
N GLN A 67 0.81 33.78 7.38
CA GLN A 67 1.47 32.56 7.87
C GLN A 67 0.53 31.37 7.84
N LEU A 68 -0.72 31.54 8.26
CA LEU A 68 -1.75 30.52 8.23
C LEU A 68 -2.06 30.10 6.77
N ALA A 69 -2.25 31.06 5.88
CA ALA A 69 -2.49 30.81 4.46
C ALA A 69 -1.32 30.04 3.81
N ALA A 70 -0.09 30.49 4.06
CA ALA A 70 1.11 29.81 3.54
C ALA A 70 1.30 28.41 4.15
N SER A 71 0.90 28.20 5.40
CA SER A 71 0.92 26.87 6.02
C SER A 71 -0.12 25.95 5.39
N TYR A 72 -1.35 26.45 5.22
CA TYR A 72 -2.43 25.71 4.56
C TYR A 72 -2.04 25.32 3.12
N GLU A 73 -1.50 26.25 2.35
CA GLU A 73 -1.04 25.99 0.99
C GLU A 73 0.04 24.89 0.95
N ARG A 74 1.03 24.95 1.85
CA ARG A 74 2.07 23.91 1.94
C ARG A 74 1.49 22.54 2.26
N PHE A 75 0.57 22.44 3.21
CA PHE A 75 -0.08 21.17 3.53
C PHE A 75 -0.88 20.61 2.34
N THR A 76 -1.61 21.50 1.66
CA THR A 76 -2.38 21.09 0.47
C THR A 76 -1.46 20.56 -0.61
N ILE A 77 -0.36 21.25 -0.92
CA ILE A 77 0.61 20.79 -1.93
C ILE A 77 1.16 19.40 -1.57
N VAL A 78 1.51 19.16 -0.31
CA VAL A 78 2.02 17.86 0.13
C VAL A 78 0.97 16.76 -0.05
N LEU A 79 -0.27 17.01 0.39
CA LEU A 79 -1.36 16.02 0.25
C LEU A 79 -1.74 15.75 -1.21
N GLU A 80 -1.70 16.77 -2.08
CA GLU A 80 -1.98 16.63 -3.51
C GLU A 80 -0.85 15.93 -4.28
N ALA A 81 0.39 15.96 -3.75
CA ALA A 81 1.56 15.31 -4.34
C ALA A 81 1.76 13.86 -3.89
N LEU A 82 0.93 13.35 -2.95
CA LEU A 82 1.02 11.96 -2.52
C LEU A 82 0.61 11.00 -3.63
N ASP A 83 1.40 9.95 -3.85
CA ASP A 83 1.07 8.82 -4.72
C ASP A 83 0.09 7.84 -4.03
N ALA A 84 -0.85 8.39 -3.28
CA ALA A 84 -1.91 7.67 -2.60
C ALA A 84 -3.21 8.48 -2.67
N SER A 85 -4.32 7.79 -2.87
CA SER A 85 -5.65 8.39 -2.75
C SER A 85 -5.96 8.61 -1.27
N VAL A 86 -6.29 9.84 -0.90
CA VAL A 86 -6.61 10.23 0.49
C VAL A 86 -7.99 10.83 0.52
N SER A 87 -8.83 10.33 1.40
CA SER A 87 -10.18 10.85 1.65
C SER A 87 -10.52 10.85 3.13
N VAL A 88 -11.35 11.82 3.54
CA VAL A 88 -11.86 11.95 4.91
C VAL A 88 -13.36 12.19 4.84
N ALA A 89 -14.13 11.40 5.55
CA ALA A 89 -15.57 11.54 5.67
C ALA A 89 -16.01 11.38 7.14
N PRO A 90 -17.03 12.12 7.60
CA PRO A 90 -17.58 11.94 8.94
C PRO A 90 -18.29 10.59 9.02
N LEU A 91 -18.25 9.96 10.19
CA LEU A 91 -19.02 8.75 10.43
C LEU A 91 -20.52 9.02 10.28
N GLY A 92 -21.23 8.12 9.61
CA GLY A 92 -22.68 8.23 9.44
C GLY A 92 -23.16 9.35 8.50
N SER A 93 -22.29 10.04 7.77
CA SER A 93 -22.64 11.12 6.83
C SER A 93 -22.24 10.80 5.39
N ALA A 94 -23.01 11.31 4.42
CA ALA A 94 -22.66 11.25 2.99
C ALA A 94 -21.79 12.44 2.54
N GLU A 95 -21.22 13.18 3.48
CA GLU A 95 -20.36 14.34 3.23
C GLU A 95 -18.89 13.90 3.08
N LEU A 96 -18.18 14.45 2.10
CA LEU A 96 -16.75 14.31 1.95
C LEU A 96 -16.07 15.57 2.49
N LEU A 97 -15.35 15.44 3.62
CA LEU A 97 -14.66 16.57 4.26
C LEU A 97 -13.36 16.93 3.55
N PHE A 98 -12.67 15.93 3.04
CA PHE A 98 -11.44 16.12 2.32
C PHE A 98 -11.24 15.02 1.29
N ALA A 99 -10.66 15.37 0.14
CA ALA A 99 -10.19 14.45 -0.87
C ALA A 99 -9.00 15.07 -1.62
N ASN A 100 -7.92 14.32 -1.78
CA ASN A 100 -6.80 14.79 -2.59
C ASN A 100 -7.06 14.59 -4.10
N LYS A 101 -6.14 15.08 -4.92
CA LYS A 101 -6.24 15.00 -6.38
C LYS A 101 -6.42 13.56 -6.87
N LEU A 102 -5.64 12.61 -6.32
CA LEU A 102 -5.68 11.23 -6.75
C LEU A 102 -7.02 10.55 -6.42
N TYR A 103 -7.60 10.84 -5.24
CA TYR A 103 -8.95 10.39 -4.93
C TYR A 103 -9.97 10.88 -5.96
N ARG A 104 -9.94 12.19 -6.24
CA ARG A 104 -10.87 12.80 -7.21
C ARG A 104 -10.72 12.22 -8.62
N GLN A 105 -9.50 11.84 -9.01
CA GLN A 105 -9.24 11.18 -10.30
C GLN A 105 -9.82 9.77 -10.38
N TRP A 106 -9.77 9.01 -9.27
CA TRP A 106 -10.22 7.62 -9.25
C TRP A 106 -11.72 7.47 -8.97
N PHE A 107 -12.26 8.30 -8.10
CA PHE A 107 -13.60 8.12 -7.54
C PHE A 107 -14.53 9.32 -7.74
N GLY A 108 -14.04 10.44 -8.27
CA GLY A 108 -14.83 11.65 -8.39
C GLY A 108 -14.83 12.53 -7.13
N THR A 109 -15.87 13.34 -6.97
CA THR A 109 -15.94 14.36 -5.91
C THR A 109 -16.95 14.03 -4.79
N ASP A 110 -17.56 12.85 -4.87
CA ASP A 110 -18.54 12.39 -3.89
C ASP A 110 -17.93 11.38 -2.89
N THR A 111 -18.73 10.98 -1.91
CA THR A 111 -18.33 10.01 -0.88
C THR A 111 -18.43 8.56 -1.32
N LEU A 112 -19.00 8.25 -2.47
CA LEU A 112 -19.26 6.88 -2.90
C LEU A 112 -17.96 6.08 -3.01
N GLY A 113 -16.88 6.72 -3.51
CA GLY A 113 -15.56 6.11 -3.56
C GLY A 113 -15.00 5.76 -2.19
N HIS A 114 -15.15 6.66 -1.21
CA HIS A 114 -14.72 6.44 0.18
C HIS A 114 -15.46 5.23 0.80
N LEU A 115 -16.76 5.20 0.66
CA LEU A 115 -17.61 4.12 1.19
C LEU A 115 -17.30 2.78 0.52
N ASN A 116 -17.14 2.78 -0.80
CA ASN A 116 -16.79 1.57 -1.55
C ASN A 116 -15.44 0.99 -1.10
N LEU A 117 -14.44 1.83 -0.85
CA LEU A 117 -13.15 1.39 -0.33
C LEU A 117 -13.28 0.73 1.05
N VAL A 118 -14.04 1.33 1.95
CA VAL A 118 -14.27 0.81 3.31
C VAL A 118 -15.05 -0.50 3.29
N GLU A 119 -16.13 -0.56 2.51
CA GLU A 119 -16.98 -1.75 2.38
C GLU A 119 -16.23 -2.91 1.75
N THR A 120 -15.53 -2.67 0.61
CA THR A 120 -14.77 -3.71 -0.09
C THR A 120 -13.60 -4.23 0.74
N ALA A 121 -13.00 -3.38 1.56
CA ALA A 121 -11.94 -3.78 2.48
C ALA A 121 -12.45 -4.58 3.69
N GLY A 122 -13.77 -4.71 3.87
CA GLY A 122 -14.38 -5.34 5.05
C GLY A 122 -14.12 -4.57 6.35
N MET A 123 -13.73 -3.30 6.22
CA MET A 123 -13.49 -2.40 7.33
C MET A 123 -14.83 -1.85 7.77
N LEU A 124 -15.16 -1.97 9.06
CA LEU A 124 -16.45 -1.63 9.65
C LEU A 124 -17.00 -0.27 9.15
N ASP A 125 -17.99 -0.33 8.28
CA ASP A 125 -18.94 0.77 8.10
C ASP A 125 -19.97 0.66 9.22
N ILE A 126 -19.85 1.51 10.24
CA ILE A 126 -20.80 1.61 11.38
C ILE A 126 -22.24 1.87 10.91
N ARG A 127 -22.46 2.10 9.61
CA ARG A 127 -23.79 2.31 9.01
C ARG A 127 -24.61 1.01 8.87
N ASN A 128 -23.98 -0.16 8.78
CA ASN A 128 -24.69 -1.41 8.47
C ASN A 128 -25.02 -2.28 9.68
N SER A 129 -24.65 -1.88 10.90
CA SER A 129 -25.19 -2.52 12.08
C SER A 129 -26.57 -1.96 12.40
N GLU A 130 -27.56 -2.28 11.55
CA GLU A 130 -29.00 -2.14 11.89
C GLU A 130 -29.39 -2.95 13.16
N THR A 131 -28.43 -3.66 13.74
CA THR A 131 -28.67 -4.50 14.91
C THR A 131 -28.08 -3.98 16.21
N GLU A 132 -27.25 -2.91 16.20
CA GLU A 132 -26.66 -2.40 17.43
C GLU A 132 -26.52 -0.88 17.40
N MET A 133 -27.65 -0.19 17.63
CA MET A 133 -27.68 1.22 18.03
C MET A 133 -26.87 1.46 19.33
N ASP A 134 -26.52 0.41 20.04
CA ASP A 134 -25.68 0.44 21.25
C ASP A 134 -24.19 0.69 20.98
N ASP A 135 -23.66 0.33 19.79
CA ASP A 135 -22.23 0.47 19.52
C ASP A 135 -21.79 1.91 19.16
N VAL A 136 -22.70 2.72 18.62
CA VAL A 136 -22.40 4.15 18.36
C VAL A 136 -22.32 4.91 19.68
N ASP A 137 -23.17 4.59 20.65
CA ASP A 137 -23.12 5.14 22.01
C ASP A 137 -21.91 4.60 22.80
N ALA A 138 -21.48 3.36 22.55
CA ALA A 138 -20.27 2.79 23.14
C ALA A 138 -19.01 3.49 22.59
N LEU A 139 -18.97 3.84 21.31
CA LEU A 139 -17.89 4.63 20.70
C LEU A 139 -17.91 6.10 21.12
N ALA A 140 -19.11 6.69 21.32
CA ALA A 140 -19.26 8.06 21.80
C ALA A 140 -18.83 8.25 23.27
N GLY A 141 -18.78 7.16 24.04
CA GLY A 141 -18.31 7.16 25.44
C GLY A 141 -16.81 6.90 25.63
N LEU A 142 -16.09 6.51 24.56
CA LEU A 142 -14.65 6.32 24.64
C LEU A 142 -13.92 7.68 24.63
N PRO A 143 -12.88 7.86 25.47
CA PRO A 143 -12.03 9.04 25.40
C PRO A 143 -11.49 9.18 23.98
N THR A 144 -11.58 10.36 23.39
CA THR A 144 -11.15 10.67 22.02
C THR A 144 -9.69 10.26 21.75
N GLU A 145 -8.87 10.24 22.79
CA GLU A 145 -7.47 9.77 22.72
C GLU A 145 -7.35 8.26 22.43
N SER A 146 -8.31 7.44 22.88
CA SER A 146 -8.28 5.99 22.62
C SER A 146 -8.69 5.61 21.19
N LEU A 147 -9.54 6.41 20.53
CA LEU A 147 -9.92 6.19 19.13
C LEU A 147 -8.80 6.57 18.15
N THR A 148 -7.97 7.55 18.51
CA THR A 148 -6.79 7.93 17.69
C THR A 148 -5.66 6.92 17.78
N VAL A 149 -5.68 6.03 18.80
CA VAL A 149 -4.69 4.96 19.03
C VAL A 149 -5.19 3.60 18.49
N ALA A 150 -6.44 3.50 18.01
CA ALA A 150 -6.92 2.26 17.38
C ALA A 150 -5.95 1.85 16.26
N PRO A 151 -5.52 0.57 16.20
CA PRO A 151 -4.61 0.09 15.17
C PRO A 151 -5.22 0.41 13.81
N ALA A 152 -4.39 0.96 12.91
CA ALA A 152 -4.83 1.21 11.55
C ALA A 152 -5.24 -0.12 10.92
N GLU A 153 -6.49 -0.27 10.57
CA GLU A 153 -6.95 -1.42 9.79
C GLU A 153 -6.28 -1.35 8.42
N ARG A 154 -5.80 -2.51 7.95
CA ARG A 154 -5.10 -2.63 6.68
C ARG A 154 -5.67 -3.79 5.90
N ALA A 155 -6.03 -3.53 4.64
CA ALA A 155 -6.48 -4.55 3.70
C ALA A 155 -5.87 -4.33 2.32
N GLU A 156 -5.69 -5.41 1.57
CA GLU A 156 -5.33 -5.34 0.15
C GLU A 156 -6.54 -5.80 -0.66
N ILE A 157 -7.02 -4.96 -1.56
CA ILE A 157 -8.20 -5.22 -2.39
C ILE A 157 -7.88 -5.03 -3.86
N TYR A 158 -8.60 -5.77 -4.72
CA TYR A 158 -8.58 -5.52 -6.16
C TYR A 158 -9.85 -4.79 -6.58
N LEU A 159 -9.68 -3.63 -7.20
CA LEU A 159 -10.79 -2.84 -7.75
C LEU A 159 -10.86 -3.02 -9.26
N ALA A 160 -11.85 -3.79 -9.70
CA ALA A 160 -12.01 -4.14 -11.12
C ALA A 160 -12.24 -2.92 -12.04
N HIS A 161 -12.94 -1.88 -11.56
CA HIS A 161 -13.21 -0.68 -12.37
C HIS A 161 -11.96 0.19 -12.62
N LEU A 162 -10.92 0.06 -11.77
CA LEU A 162 -9.64 0.74 -11.94
C LEU A 162 -8.56 -0.19 -12.51
N ASP A 163 -8.81 -1.50 -12.52
CA ASP A 163 -7.82 -2.55 -12.84
C ASP A 163 -6.56 -2.41 -11.95
N LYS A 164 -6.77 -2.21 -10.62
CA LYS A 164 -5.72 -1.93 -9.66
C LYS A 164 -5.84 -2.75 -8.39
N TRP A 165 -4.70 -3.17 -7.88
CA TRP A 165 -4.55 -3.62 -6.51
C TRP A 165 -4.27 -2.43 -5.61
N LEU A 166 -5.10 -2.23 -4.59
CA LEU A 166 -4.97 -1.15 -3.63
C LEU A 166 -4.70 -1.68 -2.23
N GLU A 167 -3.73 -1.09 -1.54
CA GLU A 167 -3.56 -1.23 -0.10
C GLU A 167 -4.36 -0.14 0.58
N ILE A 168 -5.39 -0.52 1.33
CA ILE A 168 -6.26 0.38 2.06
C ILE A 168 -5.80 0.46 3.51
N ARG A 169 -5.71 1.67 4.03
CA ARG A 169 -5.47 1.94 5.45
C ARG A 169 -6.50 2.91 5.95
N THR A 170 -7.13 2.58 7.07
CA THR A 170 -8.13 3.45 7.70
C THR A 170 -7.69 3.89 9.09
N ARG A 171 -8.09 5.09 9.48
CA ARG A 171 -7.93 5.63 10.84
C ARG A 171 -9.10 6.52 11.17
N TYR A 172 -9.48 6.54 12.45
CA TYR A 172 -10.43 7.52 12.98
C TYR A 172 -9.67 8.73 13.50
N ILE A 173 -10.14 9.92 13.15
CA ILE A 173 -9.52 11.19 13.53
C ILE A 173 -10.58 12.19 13.99
N ASN A 174 -10.23 13.08 14.91
CA ASN A 174 -11.05 14.24 15.20
C ASN A 174 -10.82 15.31 14.15
N TRP A 175 -11.89 15.65 13.44
CA TRP A 175 -11.83 16.74 12.47
C TRP A 175 -11.79 18.10 13.15
N ALA A 176 -11.42 19.16 12.40
CA ALA A 176 -11.25 20.52 12.95
C ALA A 176 -12.53 21.12 13.58
N ASP A 177 -13.71 20.62 13.22
CA ASP A 177 -15.01 21.01 13.78
C ASP A 177 -15.44 20.13 14.97
N GLY A 178 -14.59 19.22 15.43
CA GLY A 178 -14.84 18.32 16.56
C GLY A 178 -15.61 17.04 16.21
N ARG A 179 -16.01 16.85 14.94
CA ARG A 179 -16.66 15.60 14.49
C ARG A 179 -15.64 14.47 14.36
N LEU A 180 -16.06 13.27 14.75
CA LEU A 180 -15.28 12.05 14.46
C LEU A 180 -15.38 11.75 12.96
N ALA A 181 -14.25 11.57 12.31
CA ALA A 181 -14.17 11.31 10.88
C ALA A 181 -13.26 10.09 10.61
N GLN A 182 -13.54 9.39 9.53
CA GLN A 182 -12.72 8.29 9.03
C GLN A 182 -11.79 8.82 7.94
N LEU A 183 -10.49 8.63 8.13
CA LEU A 183 -9.45 8.86 7.14
C LEU A 183 -9.19 7.54 6.41
N VAL A 184 -9.29 7.54 5.09
CA VAL A 184 -8.95 6.41 4.22
C VAL A 184 -7.80 6.80 3.31
N ILE A 185 -6.77 5.96 3.30
CA ILE A 185 -5.61 6.08 2.42
C ILE A 185 -5.57 4.83 1.55
N ALA A 186 -5.63 4.98 0.22
CA ALA A 186 -5.52 3.89 -0.74
C ALA A 186 -4.27 4.08 -1.60
N THR A 187 -3.36 3.13 -1.52
CA THR A 187 -2.09 3.13 -2.27
C THR A 187 -2.13 2.08 -3.37
N ASP A 188 -1.76 2.45 -4.59
CA ASP A 188 -1.64 1.51 -5.71
C ASP A 188 -0.42 0.59 -5.49
N ILE A 189 -0.68 -0.71 -5.34
CA ILE A 189 0.33 -1.75 -5.16
C ILE A 189 0.41 -2.70 -6.36
N THR A 190 -0.21 -2.36 -7.48
CA THR A 190 -0.29 -3.22 -8.67
C THR A 190 1.10 -3.60 -9.18
N ALA A 191 1.97 -2.62 -9.35
CA ALA A 191 3.34 -2.87 -9.82
C ALA A 191 4.15 -3.72 -8.83
N ARG A 192 3.97 -3.50 -7.51
CA ARG A 192 4.61 -4.32 -6.48
C ARG A 192 4.15 -5.77 -6.55
N ARG A 193 2.84 -6.01 -6.64
CA ARG A 193 2.26 -7.36 -6.78
C ARG A 193 2.74 -8.08 -8.03
N GLN A 194 2.77 -7.39 -9.17
CA GLN A 194 3.28 -7.95 -10.42
C GLN A 194 4.77 -8.33 -10.32
N ALA A 195 5.58 -7.50 -9.69
CA ALA A 195 7.01 -7.80 -9.48
C ALA A 195 7.22 -8.99 -8.53
N GLU A 196 6.45 -9.09 -7.45
CA GLU A 196 6.47 -10.20 -6.51
C GLU A 196 6.07 -11.52 -7.20
N GLU A 197 5.02 -11.50 -8.01
CA GLU A 197 4.56 -12.67 -8.76
C GLU A 197 5.59 -13.13 -9.79
N LEU A 198 6.15 -12.19 -10.57
CA LEU A 198 7.21 -12.48 -11.52
C LEU A 198 8.45 -13.08 -10.83
N SER A 199 8.85 -12.52 -9.69
CA SER A 199 9.96 -13.05 -8.89
C SER A 199 9.69 -14.47 -8.40
N SER A 200 8.48 -14.74 -7.92
CA SER A 200 8.04 -16.07 -7.49
C SER A 200 8.09 -17.09 -8.64
N GLN A 201 7.58 -16.71 -9.82
CA GLN A 201 7.64 -17.56 -11.02
C GLN A 201 9.08 -17.83 -11.47
N GLN A 202 9.96 -16.83 -11.41
CA GLN A 202 11.37 -17.01 -11.73
C GLN A 202 12.08 -17.96 -10.75
N ALA A 203 11.80 -17.81 -9.45
CA ALA A 203 12.33 -18.70 -8.42
C ALA A 203 11.87 -20.15 -8.62
N GLU A 204 10.60 -20.36 -8.94
CA GLU A 204 10.07 -21.70 -9.24
C GLU A 204 10.75 -22.32 -10.49
N ARG A 205 10.90 -21.53 -11.56
CA ARG A 205 11.61 -21.98 -12.78
C ARG A 205 13.07 -22.33 -12.50
N ALA A 206 13.76 -21.48 -11.73
CA ALA A 206 15.17 -21.75 -11.35
C ALA A 206 15.28 -23.02 -10.50
N GLN A 207 14.36 -23.24 -9.57
CA GLN A 207 14.32 -24.45 -8.75
C GLN A 207 14.07 -25.70 -9.59
N ASN A 208 13.14 -25.63 -10.55
CA ASN A 208 12.86 -26.74 -11.47
C ASN A 208 14.06 -27.03 -12.39
N ALA A 209 14.72 -26.00 -12.92
CA ALA A 209 15.95 -26.17 -13.73
C ALA A 209 17.07 -26.79 -12.90
N SER A 210 17.31 -26.35 -11.67
CA SER A 210 18.30 -26.95 -10.77
C SER A 210 18.03 -28.42 -10.48
N ARG A 211 16.75 -28.79 -10.29
CA ARG A 211 16.35 -30.21 -10.13
C ARG A 211 16.69 -31.05 -11.38
N LEU A 212 16.40 -30.50 -12.58
CA LEU A 212 16.71 -31.21 -13.85
C LEU A 212 18.21 -31.40 -14.04
N ILE A 213 19.04 -30.41 -13.68
CA ILE A 213 20.51 -30.53 -13.74
C ILE A 213 20.98 -31.64 -12.79
N THR A 214 20.52 -31.62 -11.53
CA THR A 214 20.88 -32.63 -10.52
C THR A 214 20.43 -34.03 -10.97
N MET A 215 19.25 -34.17 -11.58
CA MET A 215 18.79 -35.43 -12.17
C MET A 215 19.65 -35.85 -13.35
N GLY A 216 20.09 -34.92 -14.20
CA GLY A 216 20.99 -35.20 -15.33
C GLY A 216 22.36 -35.72 -14.89
N GLU A 217 22.97 -35.11 -13.88
CA GLU A 217 24.23 -35.55 -13.28
C GLU A 217 24.08 -36.94 -12.64
N MET A 218 22.97 -37.14 -11.88
CA MET A 218 22.68 -38.46 -11.30
C MET A 218 22.39 -39.52 -12.35
N ALA A 219 21.73 -39.17 -13.48
CA ALA A 219 21.43 -40.15 -14.52
C ALA A 219 22.71 -40.81 -15.09
N SER A 220 23.77 -40.03 -15.24
CA SER A 220 25.08 -40.59 -15.69
C SER A 220 25.68 -41.55 -14.66
N SER A 221 25.67 -41.19 -13.38
CA SER A 221 26.16 -42.05 -12.29
C SER A 221 25.31 -43.32 -12.15
N VAL A 222 23.99 -43.17 -12.22
CA VAL A 222 23.01 -44.24 -12.17
C VAL A 222 23.19 -45.22 -13.32
N ALA A 223 23.39 -44.73 -14.56
CA ALA A 223 23.65 -45.56 -15.72
C ALA A 223 24.91 -46.37 -15.52
N HIS A 224 25.96 -45.75 -14.97
CA HIS A 224 27.22 -46.46 -14.66
C HIS A 224 27.01 -47.52 -13.57
N GLU A 225 26.34 -47.22 -12.47
CA GLU A 225 26.04 -48.17 -11.39
C GLU A 225 25.13 -49.33 -11.82
N LEU A 226 24.17 -49.11 -12.73
CA LEU A 226 23.33 -50.16 -13.30
C LEU A 226 24.08 -51.04 -14.32
N ASN A 227 24.95 -50.44 -15.15
CA ASN A 227 25.70 -51.19 -16.14
C ASN A 227 26.70 -52.19 -15.49
N GLN A 228 27.21 -51.91 -14.31
CA GLN A 228 28.11 -52.80 -13.58
C GLN A 228 27.49 -54.18 -13.29
N PRO A 229 26.35 -54.28 -12.56
CA PRO A 229 25.72 -55.60 -12.29
C PRO A 229 25.22 -56.27 -13.56
N LEU A 230 24.71 -55.50 -14.55
CA LEU A 230 24.21 -56.04 -15.81
C LEU A 230 25.35 -56.68 -16.62
N THR A 231 26.52 -56.02 -16.70
CA THR A 231 27.73 -56.57 -17.35
C THR A 231 28.20 -57.85 -16.63
N ALA A 232 28.19 -57.85 -15.29
CA ALA A 232 28.55 -59.03 -14.52
C ALA A 232 27.58 -60.21 -14.78
N ILE A 233 26.26 -59.97 -14.83
CA ILE A 233 25.26 -60.97 -15.19
C ILE A 233 25.56 -61.52 -16.58
N THR A 234 25.78 -60.67 -17.57
CA THR A 234 26.10 -61.07 -18.96
C THR A 234 27.35 -61.94 -19.02
N ASN A 235 28.39 -61.55 -18.27
CA ASN A 235 29.66 -62.34 -18.25
C ASN A 235 29.47 -63.72 -17.60
N TYR A 236 28.75 -63.83 -16.48
CA TYR A 236 28.43 -65.12 -15.86
C TYR A 236 27.60 -66.02 -16.80
N CYS A 237 26.57 -65.46 -17.41
CA CYS A 237 25.73 -66.20 -18.35
C CYS A 237 26.54 -66.68 -19.60
N ASN A 238 27.35 -65.82 -20.20
CA ASN A 238 28.19 -66.17 -21.34
C ASN A 238 29.22 -67.21 -20.97
N GLY A 239 29.85 -67.09 -19.82
CA GLY A 239 30.78 -68.07 -19.28
C GLY A 239 30.18 -69.48 -19.12
N LEU A 240 28.93 -69.50 -18.51
CA LEU A 240 28.16 -70.74 -18.38
C LEU A 240 27.80 -71.33 -19.72
N LEU A 241 27.31 -70.53 -20.68
CA LEU A 241 26.92 -70.96 -22.00
C LEU A 241 28.11 -71.56 -22.73
N SER A 242 29.33 -71.02 -22.67
CA SER A 242 30.55 -71.51 -23.26
C SER A 242 30.96 -72.87 -22.68
N ARG A 243 30.92 -72.99 -21.35
CA ARG A 243 31.32 -74.25 -20.68
C ARG A 243 30.31 -75.36 -20.90
N ILE A 244 28.99 -75.08 -20.93
CA ILE A 244 27.94 -76.06 -21.26
C ILE A 244 28.13 -76.59 -22.70
N LYS A 245 28.33 -75.63 -23.65
CA LYS A 245 28.59 -76.02 -25.06
C LYS A 245 29.82 -76.89 -25.22
N GLY A 246 30.87 -76.61 -24.43
CA GLY A 246 32.12 -77.40 -24.42
C GLY A 246 32.03 -78.70 -23.64
N LYS A 247 30.91 -79.06 -23.05
CA LYS A 247 30.74 -80.21 -22.17
C LYS A 247 31.79 -80.29 -21.04
N GLN A 248 32.22 -79.14 -20.53
CA GLN A 248 33.25 -78.96 -19.48
C GLN A 248 32.71 -78.20 -18.29
N ILE A 249 31.54 -78.55 -17.81
CA ILE A 249 30.91 -77.84 -16.66
C ILE A 249 30.63 -78.87 -15.55
N GLU A 250 31.10 -78.54 -14.36
CA GLU A 250 30.73 -79.25 -13.16
C GLU A 250 29.51 -78.60 -12.52
N GLU A 251 28.69 -79.43 -11.84
CA GLU A 251 27.44 -78.93 -11.17
C GLU A 251 27.72 -77.81 -10.14
N ALA A 252 28.84 -77.88 -9.44
CA ALA A 252 29.26 -76.87 -8.49
C ALA A 252 29.57 -75.53 -9.19
N ASP A 253 30.19 -75.47 -10.36
CA ASP A 253 30.46 -74.30 -11.15
C ASP A 253 29.16 -73.67 -11.68
N LEU A 254 28.20 -74.50 -12.07
CA LEU A 254 26.87 -74.04 -12.52
C LEU A 254 26.13 -73.33 -11.39
N ILE A 255 26.03 -73.96 -10.21
CA ILE A 255 25.38 -73.45 -9.07
C ILE A 255 26.05 -72.11 -8.66
N TRP A 256 27.37 -72.08 -8.55
CA TRP A 256 28.10 -70.85 -8.17
C TRP A 256 27.80 -69.69 -9.11
N ALA A 257 27.84 -69.88 -10.40
CA ALA A 257 27.61 -68.81 -11.39
C ALA A 257 26.15 -68.39 -11.41
N LEU A 258 25.16 -69.25 -11.18
CA LEU A 258 23.76 -68.88 -11.03
C LEU A 258 23.53 -68.05 -9.75
N GLU A 259 24.15 -68.44 -8.63
CA GLU A 259 24.09 -67.64 -7.39
C GLU A 259 24.67 -66.24 -7.57
N LYS A 260 25.84 -66.10 -8.22
CA LYS A 260 26.42 -64.81 -8.53
C LYS A 260 25.54 -63.95 -9.44
N THR A 261 24.91 -64.59 -10.45
CA THR A 261 23.98 -63.93 -11.36
C THR A 261 22.75 -63.40 -10.57
N SER A 262 22.16 -64.23 -9.71
CA SER A 262 21.04 -63.86 -8.85
C SER A 262 21.39 -62.68 -7.93
N HIS A 263 22.56 -62.73 -7.30
CA HIS A 263 23.03 -61.65 -6.43
C HIS A 263 23.20 -60.30 -7.18
N GLN A 264 23.73 -60.32 -8.42
CA GLN A 264 23.86 -59.11 -9.24
C GLN A 264 22.50 -58.57 -9.70
N ALA A 265 21.54 -59.45 -9.99
CA ALA A 265 20.17 -59.05 -10.32
C ALA A 265 19.47 -58.35 -9.13
N GLN A 266 19.63 -58.91 -7.92
CA GLN A 266 19.11 -58.26 -6.69
C GLN A 266 19.74 -56.88 -6.46
N ARG A 267 21.07 -56.76 -6.69
CA ARG A 267 21.80 -55.50 -6.60
C ARG A 267 21.26 -54.47 -7.58
N ALA A 268 21.01 -54.83 -8.84
CA ALA A 268 20.38 -53.94 -9.82
C ALA A 268 19.00 -53.48 -9.39
N GLY A 269 18.19 -54.40 -8.85
CA GLY A 269 16.87 -54.06 -8.29
C GLY A 269 16.91 -53.04 -7.15
N GLN A 270 17.90 -53.19 -6.24
CA GLN A 270 18.09 -52.20 -5.13
C GLN A 270 18.49 -50.82 -5.65
N ILE A 271 19.31 -50.72 -6.70
CA ILE A 271 19.68 -49.45 -7.32
C ILE A 271 18.46 -48.79 -7.91
N ILE A 272 17.63 -49.50 -8.66
CA ILE A 272 16.36 -48.99 -9.23
C ILE A 272 15.42 -48.52 -8.13
N HIS A 273 15.28 -49.27 -7.05
CA HIS A 273 14.43 -48.88 -5.93
C HIS A 273 14.91 -47.56 -5.25
N ARG A 274 16.22 -47.40 -5.05
CA ARG A 274 16.80 -46.16 -4.48
C ARG A 274 16.49 -44.95 -5.37
N ILE A 275 16.67 -45.09 -6.68
CA ILE A 275 16.36 -44.03 -7.65
C ILE A 275 14.88 -43.62 -7.59
N ARG A 276 14.00 -44.61 -7.63
CA ARG A 276 12.54 -44.36 -7.58
C ARG A 276 12.13 -43.62 -6.29
N SER A 277 12.71 -44.01 -5.15
CA SER A 277 12.47 -43.35 -3.86
C SER A 277 12.99 -41.92 -3.83
N PHE A 278 14.12 -41.64 -4.47
CA PHE A 278 14.69 -40.30 -4.60
C PHE A 278 13.79 -39.39 -5.46
N VAL A 279 13.36 -39.86 -6.63
CA VAL A 279 12.44 -39.13 -7.51
C VAL A 279 11.12 -38.81 -6.81
N LYS A 280 10.56 -39.78 -6.08
CA LYS A 280 9.31 -39.60 -5.36
C LYS A 280 9.40 -38.61 -4.17
N ARG A 281 10.56 -38.54 -3.50
CA ARG A 281 10.83 -37.55 -2.43
C ARG A 281 11.01 -36.12 -2.95
N SER A 282 11.31 -35.96 -4.23
CA SER A 282 11.52 -34.67 -4.87
C SER A 282 10.21 -34.03 -5.36
N GLU A 283 9.07 -34.69 -5.28
CA GLU A 283 7.77 -34.10 -5.55
C GLU A 283 7.34 -33.25 -4.35
N PRO A 284 7.06 -31.94 -4.54
CA PRO A 284 6.56 -31.11 -3.44
C PRO A 284 5.19 -31.62 -2.98
N ASN A 285 5.07 -31.93 -1.68
CA ASN A 285 3.76 -32.10 -1.06
C ASN A 285 2.99 -30.77 -1.17
N ARG A 286 2.18 -30.62 -2.21
CA ARG A 286 1.19 -29.55 -2.28
C ARG A 286 0.08 -29.88 -1.30
N THR A 287 0.20 -29.43 -0.04
CA THR A 287 -0.94 -29.30 0.85
C THR A 287 -1.68 -28.02 0.42
N PRO A 288 -2.98 -28.08 0.11
CA PRO A 288 -3.75 -26.85 -0.07
C PRO A 288 -3.77 -26.12 1.26
N SER A 289 -3.07 -24.99 1.36
CA SER A 289 -3.30 -24.04 2.45
C SER A 289 -4.55 -23.27 2.10
N SER A 290 -5.58 -23.38 2.88
CA SER A 290 -6.76 -22.53 2.88
C SER A 290 -6.28 -21.12 3.25
N VAL A 291 -6.47 -20.16 2.33
CA VAL A 291 -6.33 -18.72 2.56
C VAL A 291 -7.67 -18.20 3.04
#